data_70256b84c213de5d11f55ad262bcb323
#
_entry.id   70256b84c213de5d11f55ad262bcb323
#
_cell.length_a   1.000
_cell.length_b   1.000
_cell.length_c   1.000
_cell.angle_alpha   90.00
_cell.angle_beta   90.00
_cell.angle_gamma   90.00
#
_symmetry.space_group_name_H-M   'P 1'
#
loop_
_entity.id
_entity.type
_entity.pdbx_description
1 polymer ?
#
loop_
_entity_poly.entity_id
_entity_poly.type
_entity_poly.pdbx_seq_one_letter_code
_entity_poly.pdbx_strand_id
1 'polypeptide(L)'
;MSAVTDMRRRGPEPPPGAPEIQVKPGMAQEMLRELAPLLAEEGIDVDNIDVPDLETLQRAMNRAVERQNMARFTPVGQARELAAATMRLAIEAIAVGDSVLAAAVLEQVQPESPDNSTATVAGCIGLAFGLLDEWLSGRDPDAPAGLAQRVRLPAGHWVGERAATDILVLAGKGKAFRSLDRVIARQGGKHVLFGSALALTAAIQAWAHGAGASVPDLTRTAIR
;
A
#
# COMPACT_ATOMS: atom_id res chain seq x y z
N MET A 1 22.01 0.20 -52.91
CA MET A 1 22.23 -0.80 -51.82
C MET A 1 22.30 -0.03 -50.50
N SER A 2 21.18 0.06 -49.81
CA SER A 2 21.05 0.84 -48.55
C SER A 2 21.12 -0.13 -47.37
N ALA A 3 22.11 0.04 -46.53
CA ALA A 3 22.22 -0.65 -45.25
C ALA A 3 21.25 0.00 -44.26
N VAL A 4 20.19 -0.71 -43.95
CA VAL A 4 19.27 -0.33 -42.84
C VAL A 4 19.97 -0.79 -41.56
N THR A 5 20.47 0.18 -40.83
CA THR A 5 21.08 -0.02 -39.52
C THR A 5 20.01 -0.34 -38.48
N ASP A 6 19.99 -1.59 -38.06
CA ASP A 6 19.12 -2.13 -37.00
C ASP A 6 19.53 -1.51 -35.65
N MET A 7 18.93 -0.37 -35.29
CA MET A 7 19.03 0.22 -33.94
C MET A 7 18.05 -0.45 -33.01
N ARG A 8 18.32 -1.66 -32.56
CA ARG A 8 17.70 -2.21 -31.35
C ARG A 8 18.14 -1.33 -30.17
N ARG A 9 17.24 -0.53 -29.65
CA ARG A 9 17.43 0.18 -28.38
C ARG A 9 17.62 -0.87 -27.29
N ARG A 10 18.88 -1.16 -26.95
CA ARG A 10 19.20 -1.89 -25.71
C ARG A 10 18.77 -0.99 -24.57
N GLY A 11 17.83 -1.47 -23.74
CA GLY A 11 17.57 -0.85 -22.44
C GLY A 11 18.84 -0.82 -21.58
N PRO A 12 18.86 -0.02 -20.51
CA PRO A 12 20.01 0.04 -19.63
C PRO A 12 20.36 -1.37 -19.12
N GLU A 13 21.65 -1.74 -19.20
CA GLU A 13 22.13 -3.02 -18.68
C GLU A 13 21.82 -3.13 -17.17
N PRO A 14 21.28 -4.25 -16.70
CA PRO A 14 21.04 -4.46 -15.27
C PRO A 14 22.38 -4.41 -14.51
N PRO A 15 22.37 -3.91 -13.26
CA PRO A 15 23.57 -3.86 -12.46
C PRO A 15 24.16 -5.27 -12.25
N PRO A 16 25.49 -5.43 -12.19
CA PRO A 16 26.13 -6.73 -12.00
C PRO A 16 25.66 -7.36 -10.67
N GLY A 17 25.15 -8.59 -10.76
CA GLY A 17 24.60 -9.33 -9.62
C GLY A 17 23.08 -9.21 -9.44
N ALA A 18 22.35 -8.54 -10.30
CA ALA A 18 20.90 -8.61 -10.32
C ALA A 18 20.45 -10.05 -10.66
N PRO A 19 19.53 -10.65 -9.89
CA PRO A 19 19.03 -11.97 -10.25
C PRO A 19 18.35 -11.91 -11.61
N GLU A 20 18.79 -12.76 -12.52
CA GLU A 20 18.16 -12.91 -13.83
C GLU A 20 16.76 -13.46 -13.63
N ILE A 21 15.75 -12.62 -13.78
CA ILE A 21 14.36 -13.08 -13.73
C ILE A 21 14.13 -13.85 -15.04
N GLN A 22 14.26 -15.17 -14.98
CA GLN A 22 13.89 -16.05 -16.09
C GLN A 22 12.37 -16.02 -16.23
N VAL A 23 11.86 -15.17 -17.11
CA VAL A 23 10.47 -15.19 -17.52
C VAL A 23 10.26 -16.47 -18.33
N LYS A 24 9.57 -17.45 -17.76
CA LYS A 24 9.23 -18.68 -18.50
C LYS A 24 8.39 -18.29 -19.72
N PRO A 25 8.65 -18.88 -20.89
CA PRO A 25 7.79 -18.70 -22.06
C PRO A 25 6.34 -19.06 -21.69
N GLY A 26 5.41 -18.12 -21.91
CA GLY A 26 3.99 -18.29 -21.56
C GLY A 26 3.54 -17.61 -20.25
N MET A 27 4.44 -17.27 -19.32
CA MET A 27 4.07 -16.64 -18.04
C MET A 27 3.42 -15.25 -18.25
N ALA A 28 3.87 -14.49 -19.24
CA ALA A 28 3.24 -13.21 -19.57
C ALA A 28 1.82 -13.38 -20.13
N GLN A 29 1.58 -14.44 -20.91
CA GLN A 29 0.25 -14.77 -21.44
C GLN A 29 -0.68 -15.27 -20.33
N GLU A 30 -0.16 -16.03 -19.37
CA GLU A 30 -0.92 -16.51 -18.22
C GLU A 30 -1.35 -15.35 -17.31
N MET A 31 -0.44 -14.44 -16.99
CA MET A 31 -0.75 -13.19 -16.27
C MET A 31 -1.78 -12.32 -17.01
N LEU A 32 -1.66 -12.19 -18.33
CA LEU A 32 -2.63 -11.44 -19.12
C LEU A 32 -4.02 -12.11 -19.11
N ARG A 33 -4.10 -13.45 -19.13
CA ARG A 33 -5.37 -14.17 -18.99
C ARG A 33 -6.00 -14.02 -17.61
N GLU A 34 -5.22 -14.06 -16.54
CA GLU A 34 -5.72 -13.80 -15.19
C GLU A 34 -6.27 -12.37 -15.04
N LEU A 35 -5.66 -11.41 -15.72
CA LEU A 35 -6.09 -10.01 -15.72
C LEU A 35 -7.14 -9.69 -16.79
N ALA A 36 -7.45 -10.62 -17.71
CA ALA A 36 -8.37 -10.39 -18.82
C ALA A 36 -9.74 -9.85 -18.38
N PRO A 37 -10.41 -10.36 -17.33
CA PRO A 37 -11.69 -9.81 -16.88
C PRO A 37 -11.56 -8.35 -16.44
N LEU A 38 -10.49 -8.00 -15.74
CA LEU A 38 -10.24 -6.65 -15.25
C LEU A 38 -9.83 -5.70 -16.36
N LEU A 39 -9.11 -6.20 -17.38
CA LEU A 39 -8.73 -5.43 -18.57
C LEU A 39 -9.91 -5.19 -19.49
N ALA A 40 -10.85 -6.14 -19.57
CA ALA A 40 -12.11 -5.97 -20.31
C ALA A 40 -12.95 -4.83 -19.73
N GLU A 41 -12.99 -4.65 -18.41
CA GLU A 41 -13.64 -3.50 -17.76
C GLU A 41 -12.98 -2.15 -18.13
N GLU A 42 -11.70 -2.17 -18.51
CA GLU A 42 -10.96 -1.01 -19.02
C GLU A 42 -11.09 -0.84 -20.55
N GLY A 43 -11.91 -1.67 -21.20
CA GLY A 43 -12.12 -1.64 -22.65
C GLY A 43 -10.99 -2.30 -23.44
N ILE A 44 -10.15 -3.13 -22.80
CA ILE A 44 -9.05 -3.85 -23.46
C ILE A 44 -9.44 -5.32 -23.62
N ASP A 45 -9.61 -5.75 -24.87
CA ASP A 45 -9.80 -7.13 -25.23
C ASP A 45 -8.43 -7.82 -25.38
N VAL A 46 -8.11 -8.73 -24.48
CA VAL A 46 -6.80 -9.43 -24.43
C VAL A 46 -6.61 -10.38 -25.61
N ASP A 47 -7.70 -10.88 -26.19
CA ASP A 47 -7.67 -11.84 -27.30
C ASP A 47 -7.57 -11.15 -28.68
N ASN A 48 -7.96 -9.87 -28.76
CA ASN A 48 -7.95 -9.05 -29.98
C ASN A 48 -7.01 -7.84 -29.86
N ILE A 49 -5.88 -8.00 -29.18
CA ILE A 49 -4.93 -6.89 -29.05
C ILE A 49 -4.30 -6.57 -30.43
N ASP A 50 -4.95 -5.67 -31.15
CA ASP A 50 -4.23 -4.65 -31.94
C ASP A 50 -3.53 -3.78 -30.89
N VAL A 51 -2.25 -4.05 -30.65
CA VAL A 51 -1.52 -3.63 -29.44
C VAL A 51 -1.73 -2.14 -29.23
N PRO A 52 -2.60 -1.73 -28.28
CA PRO A 52 -2.60 -0.34 -27.90
C PRO A 52 -1.17 -0.03 -27.46
N ASP A 53 -0.75 1.17 -27.68
CA ASP A 53 0.53 1.68 -27.20
C ASP A 53 0.81 1.10 -25.79
N LEU A 54 2.01 0.61 -25.57
CA LEU A 54 2.45 -0.07 -24.35
C LEU A 54 2.12 0.74 -23.07
N GLU A 55 2.09 2.07 -23.20
CA GLU A 55 1.75 2.97 -22.10
C GLU A 55 0.25 2.90 -21.73
N THR A 56 -0.62 2.77 -22.72
CA THR A 56 -2.06 2.59 -22.49
C THR A 56 -2.36 1.26 -21.83
N LEU A 57 -1.73 0.17 -22.28
CA LEU A 57 -1.84 -1.13 -21.63
C LEU A 57 -1.33 -1.08 -20.19
N GLN A 58 -0.19 -0.48 -19.96
CA GLN A 58 0.37 -0.36 -18.61
C GLN A 58 -0.51 0.49 -17.68
N ARG A 59 -1.12 1.55 -18.18
CA ARG A 59 -2.09 2.35 -17.42
C ARG A 59 -3.33 1.54 -17.04
N ALA A 60 -3.89 0.78 -17.97
CA ALA A 60 -5.04 -0.07 -17.71
C ALA A 60 -4.73 -1.18 -16.71
N MET A 61 -3.60 -1.87 -16.86
CA MET A 61 -3.13 -2.87 -15.89
C MET A 61 -2.96 -2.27 -14.49
N ASN A 62 -2.38 -1.08 -14.40
CA ASN A 62 -2.22 -0.41 -13.11
C ASN A 62 -3.57 -0.10 -12.45
N ARG A 63 -4.57 0.37 -13.22
CA ARG A 63 -5.92 0.62 -12.70
C ARG A 63 -6.64 -0.68 -12.31
N ALA A 64 -6.49 -1.72 -13.10
CA ALA A 64 -7.07 -3.03 -12.80
C ALA A 64 -6.52 -3.60 -11.47
N VAL A 65 -5.21 -3.59 -11.28
CA VAL A 65 -4.56 -4.02 -10.03
C VAL A 65 -5.00 -3.16 -8.85
N GLU A 66 -5.10 -1.85 -9.02
CA GLU A 66 -5.55 -0.94 -7.97
C GLU A 66 -6.98 -1.26 -7.53
N ARG A 67 -7.92 -1.43 -8.49
CA ARG A 67 -9.30 -1.83 -8.17
C ARG A 67 -9.38 -3.18 -7.48
N GLN A 68 -8.62 -4.17 -7.94
CA GLN A 68 -8.57 -5.47 -7.31
C GLN A 68 -8.08 -5.38 -5.86
N ASN A 69 -7.03 -4.62 -5.63
CA ASN A 69 -6.52 -4.40 -4.27
C ASN A 69 -7.52 -3.61 -3.41
N MET A 70 -8.16 -2.59 -3.96
CA MET A 70 -9.21 -1.86 -3.24
C MET A 70 -10.37 -2.80 -2.85
N ALA A 71 -10.86 -3.62 -3.77
CA ALA A 71 -11.92 -4.57 -3.48
C ALA A 71 -11.52 -5.61 -2.42
N ARG A 72 -10.27 -6.09 -2.47
CA ARG A 72 -9.75 -7.11 -1.56
C ARG A 72 -9.44 -6.59 -0.16
N PHE A 73 -8.90 -5.39 -0.06
CA PHE A 73 -8.34 -4.87 1.19
C PHE A 73 -9.24 -3.81 1.87
N THR A 74 -10.18 -3.18 1.17
CA THR A 74 -11.06 -2.20 1.79
C THR A 74 -12.09 -2.91 2.68
N PRO A 75 -12.01 -2.78 4.01
CA PRO A 75 -12.98 -3.43 4.89
C PRO A 75 -14.33 -2.71 4.83
N VAL A 76 -15.42 -3.46 4.90
CA VAL A 76 -16.81 -2.95 4.92
C VAL A 76 -17.59 -3.45 6.11
N GLY A 77 -18.65 -2.74 6.51
CA GLY A 77 -19.53 -3.14 7.61
C GLY A 77 -18.75 -3.42 8.90
N GLN A 78 -19.09 -4.52 9.58
CA GLN A 78 -18.50 -4.93 10.86
C GLN A 78 -16.97 -5.10 10.77
N ALA A 79 -16.44 -5.63 9.67
CA ALA A 79 -14.99 -5.77 9.48
C ALA A 79 -14.28 -4.39 9.50
N ARG A 80 -14.92 -3.35 8.95
CA ARG A 80 -14.41 -1.97 9.01
C ARG A 80 -14.41 -1.43 10.43
N GLU A 81 -15.48 -1.65 11.19
CA GLU A 81 -15.58 -1.19 12.58
C GLU A 81 -14.50 -1.81 13.46
N LEU A 82 -14.28 -3.11 13.32
CA LEU A 82 -13.23 -3.84 14.04
C LEU A 82 -11.81 -3.36 13.66
N ALA A 83 -11.54 -3.20 12.36
CA ALA A 83 -10.28 -2.67 11.89
C ALA A 83 -10.06 -1.23 12.41
N ALA A 84 -11.09 -0.40 12.37
CA ALA A 84 -11.02 0.97 12.87
C ALA A 84 -10.77 1.02 14.38
N ALA A 85 -11.47 0.21 15.18
CA ALA A 85 -11.27 0.13 16.62
C ALA A 85 -9.84 -0.30 16.96
N THR A 86 -9.35 -1.35 16.31
CA THR A 86 -7.98 -1.86 16.50
C THR A 86 -6.93 -0.83 16.13
N MET A 87 -7.08 -0.19 14.98
CA MET A 87 -6.12 0.82 14.52
C MET A 87 -6.13 2.07 15.42
N ARG A 88 -7.31 2.50 15.92
CA ARG A 88 -7.37 3.60 16.89
C ARG A 88 -6.57 3.30 18.15
N LEU A 89 -6.78 2.13 18.76
CA LEU A 89 -6.04 1.72 19.96
C LEU A 89 -4.53 1.67 19.71
N ALA A 90 -4.10 1.09 18.60
CA ALA A 90 -2.69 1.03 18.24
C ALA A 90 -2.07 2.43 18.03
N ILE A 91 -2.77 3.32 17.32
CA ILE A 91 -2.31 4.70 17.07
C ILE A 91 -2.23 5.51 18.36
N GLU A 92 -3.23 5.42 19.22
CA GLU A 92 -3.22 6.11 20.51
C GLU A 92 -2.07 5.63 21.40
N ALA A 93 -1.80 4.32 21.45
CA ALA A 93 -0.67 3.77 22.17
C ALA A 93 0.68 4.23 21.60
N ILE A 94 0.85 4.19 20.26
CA ILE A 94 2.07 4.68 19.61
C ILE A 94 2.27 6.17 19.88
N ALA A 95 1.21 6.97 19.83
CA ALA A 95 1.29 8.42 20.01
C ALA A 95 1.78 8.84 21.40
N VAL A 96 1.50 8.04 22.42
CA VAL A 96 2.00 8.27 23.80
C VAL A 96 3.31 7.52 24.11
N GLY A 97 3.86 6.78 23.13
CA GLY A 97 5.10 6.03 23.28
C GLY A 97 4.95 4.65 23.95
N ASP A 98 3.73 4.17 24.14
CA ASP A 98 3.46 2.82 24.67
C ASP A 98 3.59 1.76 23.56
N SER A 99 4.82 1.41 23.25
CA SER A 99 5.14 0.39 22.25
C SER A 99 4.68 -1.01 22.63
N VAL A 100 4.59 -1.30 23.92
CA VAL A 100 4.19 -2.64 24.41
C VAL A 100 2.70 -2.84 24.16
N LEU A 101 1.87 -1.85 24.54
CA LEU A 101 0.44 -1.90 24.27
C LEU A 101 0.16 -1.93 22.77
N ALA A 102 0.81 -1.07 22.00
CA ALA A 102 0.64 -1.04 20.56
C ALA A 102 0.96 -2.38 19.89
N ALA A 103 2.08 -3.01 20.29
CA ALA A 103 2.46 -4.33 19.80
C ALA A 103 1.42 -5.38 20.21
N ALA A 104 0.99 -5.40 21.47
CA ALA A 104 -0.01 -6.36 21.95
C ALA A 104 -1.33 -6.26 21.18
N VAL A 105 -1.80 -5.03 20.88
CA VAL A 105 -3.02 -4.80 20.08
C VAL A 105 -2.85 -5.34 18.66
N LEU A 106 -1.75 -5.02 17.99
CA LEU A 106 -1.52 -5.43 16.60
C LEU A 106 -1.20 -6.94 16.47
N GLU A 107 -0.64 -7.56 17.48
CA GLU A 107 -0.39 -9.01 17.49
C GLU A 107 -1.67 -9.86 17.64
N GLN A 108 -2.74 -9.28 18.15
CA GLN A 108 -4.06 -9.94 18.21
C GLN A 108 -4.79 -9.95 16.87
N VAL A 109 -4.34 -9.15 15.91
CA VAL A 109 -4.96 -9.09 14.58
C VAL A 109 -4.72 -10.40 13.84
N GLN A 110 -5.80 -11.03 13.39
CA GLN A 110 -5.76 -12.33 12.73
C GLN A 110 -5.49 -12.20 11.22
N PRO A 111 -4.83 -13.17 10.59
CA PRO A 111 -4.74 -13.21 9.13
C PRO A 111 -6.10 -13.22 8.44
N GLU A 112 -7.04 -14.01 8.99
CA GLU A 112 -8.40 -14.20 8.50
C GLU A 112 -9.38 -14.24 9.68
N SER A 113 -10.63 -13.83 9.43
CA SER A 113 -11.74 -13.90 10.39
C SER A 113 -12.98 -14.45 9.67
N PRO A 114 -13.16 -15.78 9.61
CA PRO A 114 -14.27 -16.39 8.85
C PRO A 114 -15.66 -15.93 9.29
N ASP A 115 -15.81 -15.60 10.55
CA ASP A 115 -17.05 -15.12 11.15
C ASP A 115 -17.13 -13.59 11.32
N ASN A 116 -16.13 -12.86 10.80
CA ASN A 116 -15.97 -11.41 10.98
C ASN A 116 -16.01 -10.94 12.43
N SER A 117 -15.63 -11.79 13.38
CA SER A 117 -15.65 -11.45 14.82
C SER A 117 -14.41 -10.70 15.28
N THR A 118 -13.34 -10.69 14.48
CA THR A 118 -12.05 -10.07 14.79
C THR A 118 -11.54 -9.20 13.65
N ALA A 119 -10.70 -8.23 13.99
CA ALA A 119 -9.97 -7.47 12.97
C ALA A 119 -8.99 -8.37 12.20
N THR A 120 -8.91 -8.16 10.88
CA THR A 120 -7.98 -8.89 10.02
C THR A 120 -6.81 -8.02 9.60
N VAL A 121 -5.67 -8.67 9.32
CA VAL A 121 -4.48 -7.98 8.79
C VAL A 121 -4.82 -7.21 7.52
N ALA A 122 -5.54 -7.84 6.58
CA ALA A 122 -5.97 -7.21 5.33
C ALA A 122 -6.85 -5.98 5.59
N GLY A 123 -7.84 -6.09 6.49
CA GLY A 123 -8.75 -4.99 6.81
C GLY A 123 -8.05 -3.80 7.47
N CYS A 124 -7.15 -4.05 8.43
CA CYS A 124 -6.38 -2.98 9.08
C CYS A 124 -5.45 -2.26 8.10
N ILE A 125 -4.73 -3.02 7.27
CA ILE A 125 -3.84 -2.44 6.25
C ILE A 125 -4.66 -1.64 5.23
N GLY A 126 -5.76 -2.20 4.71
CA GLY A 126 -6.60 -1.54 3.72
C GLY A 126 -7.22 -0.24 4.23
N LEU A 127 -7.69 -0.22 5.49
CA LEU A 127 -8.17 0.99 6.15
C LEU A 127 -7.06 2.06 6.19
N ALA A 128 -5.85 1.70 6.60
CA ALA A 128 -4.73 2.62 6.69
C ALA A 128 -4.32 3.18 5.33
N PHE A 129 -4.22 2.31 4.32
CA PHE A 129 -3.84 2.71 2.97
C PHE A 129 -4.88 3.64 2.35
N GLY A 130 -6.18 3.37 2.54
CA GLY A 130 -7.25 4.23 2.06
C GLY A 130 -7.17 5.63 2.64
N LEU A 131 -7.01 5.73 3.96
CA LEU A 131 -6.90 7.02 4.64
C LEU A 131 -5.64 7.80 4.23
N LEU A 132 -4.51 7.12 4.13
CA LEU A 132 -3.24 7.75 3.75
C LEU A 132 -3.25 8.20 2.29
N ASP A 133 -3.80 7.40 1.37
CA ASP A 133 -3.96 7.80 -0.03
C ASP A 133 -4.88 9.03 -0.15
N GLU A 134 -6.01 9.07 0.57
CA GLU A 134 -6.91 10.22 0.57
C GLU A 134 -6.24 11.48 1.13
N TRP A 135 -5.50 11.36 2.23
CA TRP A 135 -4.93 12.54 2.91
C TRP A 135 -3.66 13.06 2.27
N LEU A 136 -2.85 12.20 1.67
CA LEU A 136 -1.53 12.56 1.14
C LEU A 136 -1.52 12.72 -0.39
N SER A 137 -2.51 12.15 -1.09
CA SER A 137 -2.61 12.29 -2.54
C SER A 137 -2.81 13.76 -2.94
N GLY A 138 -2.01 14.22 -3.89
CA GLY A 138 -2.09 15.59 -4.40
C GLY A 138 -1.51 16.67 -3.47
N ARG A 139 -0.89 16.31 -2.35
CA ARG A 139 -0.14 17.24 -1.50
C ARG A 139 1.30 17.38 -1.99
N ASP A 140 2.03 18.30 -1.35
CA ASP A 140 3.45 18.50 -1.61
C ASP A 140 4.19 17.16 -1.62
N PRO A 141 4.91 16.81 -2.70
CA PRO A 141 5.63 15.55 -2.80
C PRO A 141 6.67 15.34 -1.70
N ASP A 142 7.14 16.40 -1.05
CA ASP A 142 8.08 16.32 0.07
C ASP A 142 7.39 16.10 1.42
N ALA A 143 6.07 16.34 1.51
CA ALA A 143 5.31 16.12 2.74
C ALA A 143 5.42 14.69 3.29
N PRO A 144 5.33 13.62 2.49
CA PRO A 144 5.50 12.26 2.96
C PRO A 144 6.91 11.97 3.49
N ALA A 145 7.95 12.53 2.87
CA ALA A 145 9.33 12.40 3.34
C ALA A 145 9.52 13.09 4.69
N GLY A 146 8.94 14.28 4.88
CA GLY A 146 8.91 14.96 6.17
C GLY A 146 8.16 14.22 7.25
N LEU A 147 7.06 13.52 6.90
CA LEU A 147 6.32 12.64 7.81
C LEU A 147 7.14 11.42 8.18
N ALA A 148 7.81 10.79 7.23
CA ALA A 148 8.69 9.63 7.50
C ALA A 148 9.82 9.98 8.48
N GLN A 149 10.37 11.20 8.42
CA GLN A 149 11.38 11.68 9.37
C GLN A 149 10.79 11.98 10.77
N ARG A 150 9.50 12.27 10.86
CA ARG A 150 8.79 12.53 12.13
C ARG A 150 8.26 11.28 12.81
N VAL A 151 8.24 10.15 12.12
CA VAL A 151 7.95 8.84 12.73
C VAL A 151 9.08 8.54 13.73
N ARG A 152 9.00 9.16 14.91
CA ARG A 152 9.84 8.79 16.02
C ARG A 152 9.29 7.50 16.61
N LEU A 153 10.01 6.46 16.34
CA LEU A 153 9.74 5.18 16.95
C LEU A 153 9.93 5.30 18.47
N PRO A 154 9.08 4.65 19.26
CA PRO A 154 9.39 4.39 20.66
C PRO A 154 10.81 3.78 20.73
N ALA A 155 11.59 4.12 21.75
CA ALA A 155 12.95 3.64 21.91
C ALA A 155 13.03 2.12 21.77
N GLY A 156 13.65 1.65 20.67
CA GLY A 156 13.72 0.23 20.32
C GLY A 156 13.42 0.02 18.84
N HIS A 157 13.82 -1.13 18.32
CA HIS A 157 13.49 -1.51 16.96
C HIS A 157 12.00 -1.83 16.85
N TRP A 158 11.24 -0.93 16.21
CA TRP A 158 9.83 -1.20 15.91
C TRP A 158 9.71 -2.06 14.65
N VAL A 159 9.00 -3.16 14.75
CA VAL A 159 8.63 -3.97 13.59
C VAL A 159 7.83 -3.09 12.64
N GLY A 160 8.23 -3.02 11.36
CA GLY A 160 7.48 -2.28 10.34
C GLY A 160 7.95 -0.84 10.04
N GLU A 161 9.03 -0.35 10.64
CA GLU A 161 9.59 1.00 10.34
C GLU A 161 9.83 1.22 8.85
N ARG A 162 10.48 0.25 8.22
CA ARG A 162 10.73 0.30 6.78
C ARG A 162 9.42 0.31 5.97
N ALA A 163 8.44 -0.48 6.41
CA ALA A 163 7.13 -0.51 5.78
C ALA A 163 6.43 0.85 5.91
N ALA A 164 6.49 1.49 7.08
CA ALA A 164 5.91 2.82 7.29
C ALA A 164 6.47 3.85 6.32
N THR A 165 7.79 3.88 6.13
CA THR A 165 8.45 4.78 5.18
C THR A 165 7.99 4.52 3.75
N ASP A 166 7.97 3.26 3.32
CA ASP A 166 7.53 2.89 1.97
C ASP A 166 6.04 3.26 1.75
N ILE A 167 5.17 3.02 2.74
CA ILE A 167 3.74 3.34 2.69
C ILE A 167 3.54 4.85 2.52
N LEU A 168 4.20 5.67 3.33
CA LEU A 168 4.10 7.12 3.23
C LEU A 168 4.53 7.66 1.86
N VAL A 169 5.64 7.14 1.31
CA VAL A 169 6.12 7.52 -0.02
C VAL A 169 5.12 7.11 -1.10
N LEU A 170 4.53 5.93 -1.00
CA LEU A 170 3.54 5.43 -1.98
C LEU A 170 2.23 6.21 -1.89
N ALA A 171 1.75 6.50 -0.69
CA ALA A 171 0.53 7.28 -0.47
C ALA A 171 0.68 8.72 -0.99
N GLY A 172 1.82 9.36 -0.76
CA GLY A 172 2.09 10.69 -1.31
C GLY A 172 2.09 10.76 -2.85
N LYS A 173 2.28 9.60 -3.50
CA LYS A 173 2.20 9.47 -4.96
C LYS A 173 0.80 8.99 -5.44
N GLY A 174 -0.16 8.79 -4.54
CA GLY A 174 -1.44 8.18 -4.85
C GLY A 174 -1.30 6.76 -5.43
N LYS A 175 -0.37 5.97 -4.87
CA LYS A 175 -0.01 4.64 -5.40
C LYS A 175 -0.05 3.54 -4.34
N ALA A 176 -0.58 3.82 -3.14
CA ALA A 176 -0.53 2.88 -2.05
C ALA A 176 -1.30 1.59 -2.39
N PHE A 177 -2.58 1.67 -2.74
CA PHE A 177 -3.36 0.49 -3.12
C PHE A 177 -2.78 -0.26 -4.31
N ARG A 178 -2.34 0.42 -5.35
CA ARG A 178 -1.73 -0.21 -6.52
C ARG A 178 -0.47 -1.01 -6.20
N SER A 179 0.24 -0.63 -5.16
CA SER A 179 1.50 -1.25 -4.78
C SER A 179 1.38 -2.18 -3.58
N LEU A 180 0.18 -2.33 -3.01
CA LEU A 180 -0.05 -3.00 -1.73
C LEU A 180 0.44 -4.46 -1.73
N ASP A 181 0.04 -5.26 -2.73
CA ASP A 181 0.48 -6.66 -2.82
C ASP A 181 2.01 -6.78 -2.89
N ARG A 182 2.64 -5.89 -3.64
CA ARG A 182 4.12 -5.86 -3.75
C ARG A 182 4.79 -5.52 -2.42
N VAL A 183 4.21 -4.60 -1.65
CA VAL A 183 4.73 -4.22 -0.33
C VAL A 183 4.57 -5.40 0.63
N ILE A 184 3.40 -6.04 0.65
CA ILE A 184 3.14 -7.23 1.46
C ILE A 184 4.08 -8.39 1.09
N ALA A 185 4.22 -8.68 -0.20
CA ALA A 185 5.09 -9.76 -0.68
C ALA A 185 6.57 -9.53 -0.31
N ARG A 186 7.02 -8.26 -0.33
CA ARG A 186 8.41 -7.91 -0.02
C ARG A 186 8.72 -7.88 1.47
N GLN A 187 7.78 -7.45 2.30
CA GLN A 187 8.04 -7.16 3.71
C GLN A 187 7.29 -8.07 4.68
N GLY A 188 6.27 -8.77 4.21
CA GLY A 188 5.39 -9.60 5.01
C GLY A 188 4.21 -8.81 5.63
N GLY A 189 3.05 -9.46 5.73
CA GLY A 189 1.82 -8.83 6.21
C GLY A 189 1.94 -8.22 7.60
N LYS A 190 2.63 -8.88 8.54
CA LYS A 190 2.85 -8.37 9.89
C LYS A 190 3.63 -7.05 9.88
N HIS A 191 4.73 -6.96 9.12
CA HIS A 191 5.52 -5.74 9.03
C HIS A 191 4.75 -4.60 8.39
N VAL A 192 3.93 -4.91 7.39
CA VAL A 192 3.07 -3.92 6.72
C VAL A 192 1.96 -3.44 7.65
N LEU A 193 1.35 -4.32 8.47
CA LEU A 193 0.36 -3.94 9.48
C LEU A 193 0.95 -2.96 10.50
N PHE A 194 2.10 -3.31 11.09
CA PHE A 194 2.78 -2.45 12.06
C PHE A 194 3.24 -1.13 11.43
N GLY A 195 3.76 -1.19 10.20
CA GLY A 195 4.15 -0.02 9.43
C GLY A 195 2.95 0.88 9.09
N SER A 196 1.79 0.31 8.83
CA SER A 196 0.54 1.06 8.58
C SER A 196 0.10 1.85 9.81
N ALA A 197 0.17 1.24 11.00
CA ALA A 197 -0.14 1.92 12.25
C ALA A 197 0.82 3.09 12.52
N LEU A 198 2.13 2.89 12.30
CA LEU A 198 3.14 3.94 12.41
C LEU A 198 2.91 5.09 11.42
N ALA A 199 2.66 4.76 10.15
CA ALA A 199 2.43 5.77 9.11
C ALA A 199 1.19 6.62 9.41
N LEU A 200 0.08 5.98 9.83
CA LEU A 200 -1.11 6.69 10.28
C LEU A 200 -0.85 7.55 11.51
N THR A 201 -0.12 7.04 12.50
CA THR A 201 0.22 7.83 13.70
C THR A 201 0.98 9.08 13.31
N ALA A 202 2.00 8.98 12.45
CA ALA A 202 2.77 10.12 11.99
C ALA A 202 1.90 11.15 11.25
N ALA A 203 1.01 10.70 10.38
CA ALA A 203 0.10 11.57 9.65
C ALA A 203 -0.88 12.29 10.60
N ILE A 204 -1.48 11.57 11.56
CA ILE A 204 -2.40 12.14 12.54
C ILE A 204 -1.68 13.13 13.48
N GLN A 205 -0.47 12.81 13.95
CA GLN A 205 0.32 13.72 14.78
C GLN A 205 0.68 15.02 14.05
N ALA A 206 1.07 14.91 12.77
CA ALA A 206 1.36 16.09 11.96
C ALA A 206 0.10 16.94 11.74
N TRP A 207 -1.03 16.31 11.51
CA TRP A 207 -2.30 17.00 11.34
C TRP A 207 -2.79 17.64 12.65
N ALA A 208 -2.72 16.91 13.77
CA ALA A 208 -3.04 17.41 15.09
C ALA A 208 -2.24 18.68 15.43
N HIS A 209 -0.94 18.65 15.16
CA HIS A 209 -0.06 19.80 15.37
C HIS A 209 -0.49 21.00 14.51
N GLY A 210 -0.79 20.78 13.23
CA GLY A 210 -1.23 21.84 12.31
C GLY A 210 -2.60 22.42 12.63
N ALA A 211 -3.51 21.60 13.19
CA ALA A 211 -4.87 22.00 13.52
C ALA A 211 -5.04 22.49 14.97
N GLY A 212 -4.01 22.40 15.81
CA GLY A 212 -4.13 22.69 17.25
C GLY A 212 -5.05 21.75 18.00
N ALA A 213 -5.24 20.52 17.49
CA ALA A 213 -6.14 19.51 18.04
C ALA A 213 -5.37 18.42 18.79
N SER A 214 -6.08 17.65 19.63
CA SER A 214 -5.47 16.48 20.27
C SER A 214 -5.41 15.29 19.32
N VAL A 215 -4.38 14.45 19.46
CA VAL A 215 -4.26 13.21 18.69
C VAL A 215 -5.46 12.28 18.89
N PRO A 216 -5.95 12.01 20.14
CA PRO A 216 -7.12 11.16 20.33
C PRO A 216 -8.39 11.69 19.65
N ASP A 217 -8.63 12.99 19.65
CA ASP A 217 -9.81 13.57 19.00
C ASP A 217 -9.76 13.41 17.49
N LEU A 218 -8.60 13.68 16.88
CA LEU A 218 -8.41 13.47 15.45
C LEU A 218 -8.46 12.00 15.08
N THR A 219 -7.88 11.11 15.88
CA THR A 219 -7.94 9.67 15.63
C THR A 219 -9.38 9.18 15.59
N ARG A 220 -10.22 9.60 16.57
CA ARG A 220 -11.66 9.24 16.61
C ARG A 220 -12.44 9.82 15.45
N THR A 221 -12.10 11.00 14.99
CA THR A 221 -12.81 11.66 13.89
C THR A 221 -12.42 11.08 12.53
N ALA A 222 -11.14 10.81 12.33
CA ALA A 222 -10.58 10.37 11.05
C ALA A 222 -10.80 8.86 10.79
N ILE A 223 -10.75 8.04 11.84
CA ILE A 223 -10.89 6.58 11.74
C ILE A 223 -12.28 6.18 12.25
N ARG A 224 -13.26 6.24 11.37
CA ARG A 224 -14.65 5.84 11.62
C ARG A 224 -14.95 4.50 11.00
#